data_a30a389ca776e0bff2219fe914ad76e4
#
_entry.id   a30a389ca776e0bff2219fe914ad76e4
#
_cell.length_a   1.000
_cell.length_b   1.000
_cell.length_c   1.000
_cell.angle_alpha   90.00
_cell.angle_beta   90.00
_cell.angle_gamma   90.00
#
_symmetry.space_group_name_H-M   'P 1'
#
loop_
_entity.id
_entity.type
_entity.pdbx_description
1 polymer ?
#
loop_
_entity_poly.entity_id
_entity_poly.type
_entity_poly.pdbx_seq_one_letter_code
_entity_poly.pdbx_strand_id
1 'polypeptide(L)'
;MKSTFKKTLAALLLAAPIMAGASGGGHYPHVELDPRDQVSLQRGAQIFVNNCLSCHSAAAMRFNRLKDIGLTEDQIKNNLMFTTDKVGDVMQAHMNPADAKKWFGTVPPDLTLIARSRGNDYIYAYLRGFYKDPTRPTGWNNTVLPNAAMPHVLAAEQGIQAVKLDAKGQPVMKKDAHGKLVPDLQWESAGKLTRFSKDGKFIETDYNNYARDLTNFMAYMAEPAQVQRKQIGYIAVSYT
;
A
#
# COMPACT_ATOMS: atom_id res chain seq x y z
N MET A 1 -20.56 1.29 -53.56
CA MET A 1 -21.02 1.85 -52.26
C MET A 1 -21.07 0.83 -51.10
N LYS A 2 -21.42 -0.44 -51.28
CA LYS A 2 -21.51 -1.45 -50.17
C LYS A 2 -20.16 -1.89 -49.61
N SER A 3 -19.05 -1.80 -50.34
CA SER A 3 -17.70 -2.26 -49.90
C SER A 3 -16.99 -1.21 -49.03
N THR A 4 -17.15 0.08 -49.28
CA THR A 4 -16.60 1.17 -48.49
C THR A 4 -17.23 1.27 -47.10
N PHE A 5 -18.51 1.03 -46.98
CA PHE A 5 -19.24 1.07 -45.69
C PHE A 5 -18.79 -0.02 -44.74
N LYS A 6 -18.49 -1.23 -45.28
CA LYS A 6 -17.96 -2.35 -44.46
C LYS A 6 -16.53 -2.09 -43.96
N LYS A 7 -15.70 -1.38 -44.73
CA LYS A 7 -14.31 -1.04 -44.31
C LYS A 7 -14.26 0.07 -43.27
N THR A 8 -15.17 1.06 -43.36
CA THR A 8 -15.27 2.11 -42.32
C THR A 8 -15.86 1.59 -41.03
N LEU A 9 -16.81 0.65 -41.07
CA LEU A 9 -17.38 0.04 -39.85
C LEU A 9 -16.34 -0.83 -39.13
N ALA A 10 -15.49 -1.57 -39.86
CA ALA A 10 -14.39 -2.37 -39.29
C ALA A 10 -13.30 -1.48 -38.65
N ALA A 11 -13.00 -0.31 -39.23
CA ALA A 11 -12.04 0.64 -38.67
C ALA A 11 -12.54 1.32 -37.38
N LEU A 12 -13.86 1.58 -37.26
CA LEU A 12 -14.45 2.13 -36.05
C LEU A 12 -14.48 1.11 -34.89
N LEU A 13 -14.61 -0.19 -35.17
CA LEU A 13 -14.57 -1.26 -34.15
C LEU A 13 -13.15 -1.49 -33.60
N LEU A 14 -12.10 -1.18 -34.39
CA LEU A 14 -10.71 -1.27 -33.94
C LEU A 14 -10.26 -0.06 -33.11
N ALA A 15 -11.00 1.06 -33.18
CA ALA A 15 -10.70 2.28 -32.45
C ALA A 15 -11.44 2.37 -31.10
N ALA A 16 -12.26 1.38 -30.72
CA ALA A 16 -12.85 1.35 -29.40
C ALA A 16 -11.72 1.19 -28.35
N PRO A 17 -11.50 2.18 -27.45
CA PRO A 17 -10.55 1.97 -26.36
C PRO A 17 -11.05 0.82 -25.54
N ILE A 18 -10.26 -0.26 -25.47
CA ILE A 18 -10.47 -1.31 -24.48
C ILE A 18 -10.24 -0.62 -23.13
N MET A 19 -11.32 -0.21 -22.50
CA MET A 19 -11.35 0.17 -21.10
C MET A 19 -11.02 -1.11 -20.32
N ALA A 20 -9.74 -1.46 -20.29
CA ALA A 20 -9.21 -2.41 -19.32
C ALA A 20 -9.36 -1.73 -17.95
N GLY A 21 -10.55 -1.83 -17.39
CA GLY A 21 -10.77 -1.50 -16.00
C GLY A 21 -9.82 -2.37 -15.19
N ALA A 22 -8.81 -1.76 -14.61
CA ALA A 22 -8.05 -2.40 -13.54
C ALA A 22 -9.02 -2.61 -12.38
N SER A 23 -9.75 -3.73 -12.41
CA SER A 23 -10.67 -4.11 -11.36
C SER A 23 -9.89 -4.64 -10.17
N GLY A 24 -9.33 -3.76 -9.37
CA GLY A 24 -9.15 -4.03 -7.95
C GLY A 24 -10.54 -4.05 -7.32
N GLY A 25 -11.15 -5.23 -7.21
CA GLY A 25 -12.58 -5.39 -6.89
C GLY A 25 -12.98 -5.10 -5.45
N GLY A 26 -12.61 -3.95 -4.89
CA GLY A 26 -13.09 -3.46 -3.61
C GLY A 26 -13.20 -1.94 -3.63
N HIS A 27 -14.32 -1.40 -3.14
CA HIS A 27 -14.43 0.03 -2.84
C HIS A 27 -13.67 0.31 -1.54
N TYR A 28 -12.42 0.76 -1.66
CA TYR A 28 -11.63 1.21 -0.53
C TYR A 28 -11.73 2.73 -0.39
N PRO A 29 -11.57 3.28 0.82
CA PRO A 29 -11.50 4.72 1.00
C PRO A 29 -10.41 5.32 0.10
N HIS A 30 -10.77 6.32 -0.68
CA HIS A 30 -9.84 6.99 -1.58
C HIS A 30 -8.74 7.70 -0.80
N VAL A 31 -7.49 7.52 -1.22
CA VAL A 31 -6.33 8.23 -0.69
C VAL A 31 -5.76 9.19 -1.74
N GLU A 32 -5.75 10.47 -1.40
CA GLU A 32 -5.09 11.47 -2.23
C GLU A 32 -3.58 11.40 -2.03
N LEU A 33 -2.86 11.15 -3.12
CA LEU A 33 -1.40 11.08 -3.17
C LEU A 33 -0.86 12.16 -4.10
N ASP A 34 0.19 12.84 -3.68
CA ASP A 34 0.96 13.73 -4.55
C ASP A 34 2.35 13.14 -4.82
N PRO A 35 2.61 12.68 -6.05
CA PRO A 35 3.92 12.15 -6.44
C PRO A 35 5.01 13.22 -6.53
N ARG A 36 4.69 14.51 -6.31
CA ARG A 36 5.63 15.64 -6.29
C ARG A 36 5.98 16.07 -4.85
N ASP A 37 5.22 15.63 -3.86
CA ASP A 37 5.48 15.92 -2.46
C ASP A 37 6.71 15.12 -1.99
N GLN A 38 7.90 15.70 -2.19
CA GLN A 38 9.16 15.09 -1.82
C GLN A 38 9.24 14.77 -0.33
N VAL A 39 8.65 15.60 0.52
CA VAL A 39 8.67 15.39 1.98
C VAL A 39 7.85 14.16 2.36
N SER A 40 6.67 13.99 1.75
CA SER A 40 5.87 12.76 1.91
C SER A 40 6.60 11.54 1.39
N LEU A 41 7.24 11.63 0.22
CA LEU A 41 8.00 10.54 -0.38
C LEU A 41 9.21 10.13 0.48
N GLN A 42 9.94 11.10 1.04
CA GLN A 42 11.09 10.86 1.93
C GLN A 42 10.65 10.19 3.24
N ARG A 43 9.56 10.67 3.88
CA ARG A 43 8.98 10.01 5.06
C ARG A 43 8.51 8.59 4.72
N GLY A 44 7.83 8.42 3.59
CA GLY A 44 7.39 7.10 3.11
C GLY A 44 8.56 6.15 2.88
N ALA A 45 9.68 6.63 2.30
CA ALA A 45 10.90 5.84 2.12
C ALA A 45 11.49 5.40 3.47
N GLN A 46 11.54 6.29 4.46
CA GLN A 46 12.00 5.96 5.80
C GLN A 46 11.12 4.92 6.47
N ILE A 47 9.79 5.06 6.36
CA ILE A 47 8.83 4.09 6.90
C ILE A 47 9.03 2.73 6.23
N PHE A 48 9.16 2.70 4.90
CA PHE A 48 9.35 1.47 4.13
C PHE A 48 10.62 0.73 4.56
N VAL A 49 11.75 1.42 4.62
CA VAL A 49 13.03 0.81 4.98
C VAL A 49 13.00 0.28 6.42
N ASN A 50 12.41 1.03 7.34
CA ASN A 50 12.41 0.66 8.76
C ASN A 50 11.41 -0.46 9.10
N ASN A 51 10.27 -0.56 8.39
CA ASN A 51 9.18 -1.44 8.80
C ASN A 51 8.87 -2.55 7.78
N CYS A 52 9.26 -2.39 6.50
CA CYS A 52 8.87 -3.32 5.44
C CYS A 52 10.05 -4.10 4.85
N LEU A 53 11.20 -3.43 4.65
CA LEU A 53 12.35 -3.98 3.93
C LEU A 53 13.01 -5.18 4.61
N SER A 54 12.80 -5.37 5.92
CA SER A 54 13.27 -6.56 6.62
C SER A 54 12.63 -7.87 6.09
N CYS A 55 11.39 -7.79 5.62
CA CYS A 55 10.61 -8.93 5.15
C CYS A 55 10.30 -8.87 3.64
N HIS A 56 10.09 -7.68 3.09
CA HIS A 56 9.66 -7.46 1.71
C HIS A 56 10.76 -6.80 0.89
N SER A 57 11.18 -7.44 -0.18
CA SER A 57 12.04 -6.78 -1.17
C SER A 57 11.26 -5.76 -2.01
N ALA A 58 11.99 -4.78 -2.53
CA ALA A 58 11.61 -3.96 -3.67
C ALA A 58 12.72 -4.15 -4.73
N ALA A 59 12.76 -5.36 -5.32
CA ALA A 59 13.90 -5.84 -6.10
C ALA A 59 14.12 -5.10 -7.42
N ALA A 60 13.15 -4.34 -7.92
CA ALA A 60 13.34 -3.46 -9.06
C ALA A 60 13.62 -2.00 -8.67
N MET A 61 13.72 -1.68 -7.37
CA MET A 61 14.05 -0.37 -6.85
C MET A 61 15.49 -0.35 -6.29
N ARG A 62 16.33 0.55 -6.78
CA ARG A 62 17.69 0.76 -6.27
C ARG A 62 17.74 1.91 -5.28
N PHE A 63 18.62 1.84 -4.28
CA PHE A 63 18.77 2.92 -3.29
C PHE A 63 19.15 4.25 -3.94
N ASN A 64 19.95 4.27 -5.02
CA ASN A 64 20.32 5.51 -5.71
C ASN A 64 19.13 6.27 -6.32
N ARG A 65 17.99 5.59 -6.55
CA ARG A 65 16.76 6.23 -7.03
C ARG A 65 16.11 7.14 -5.99
N LEU A 66 16.49 7.02 -4.72
CA LEU A 66 16.05 7.95 -3.68
C LEU A 66 16.59 9.38 -3.88
N LYS A 67 17.59 9.56 -4.77
CA LYS A 67 18.02 10.91 -5.21
C LYS A 67 16.91 11.64 -5.98
N ASP A 68 16.06 10.90 -6.68
CA ASP A 68 14.95 11.49 -7.46
C ASP A 68 13.89 12.18 -6.57
N ILE A 69 13.82 11.78 -5.29
CA ILE A 69 12.94 12.38 -4.30
C ILE A 69 13.67 13.40 -3.40
N GLY A 70 14.82 13.90 -3.84
CA GLY A 70 15.54 15.00 -3.22
C GLY A 70 16.51 14.61 -2.10
N LEU A 71 16.82 13.32 -1.90
CA LEU A 71 17.82 12.90 -0.92
C LEU A 71 19.23 12.93 -1.51
N THR A 72 20.20 13.36 -0.71
CA THR A 72 21.63 13.24 -1.06
C THR A 72 22.11 11.80 -0.85
N GLU A 73 23.24 11.44 -1.48
CA GLU A 73 23.83 10.12 -1.30
C GLU A 73 24.20 9.83 0.14
N ASP A 74 24.72 10.83 0.85
CA ASP A 74 25.10 10.69 2.26
C ASP A 74 23.86 10.49 3.15
N GLN A 75 22.76 11.18 2.87
CA GLN A 75 21.49 10.96 3.58
C GLN A 75 20.97 9.54 3.36
N ILE A 76 21.05 9.03 2.13
CA ILE A 76 20.65 7.68 1.79
C ILE A 76 21.51 6.66 2.55
N LYS A 77 22.84 6.78 2.44
CA LYS A 77 23.80 5.86 3.08
C LYS A 77 23.64 5.82 4.59
N ASN A 78 23.55 6.99 5.21
CA ASN A 78 23.57 7.09 6.67
C ASN A 78 22.23 6.80 7.35
N ASN A 79 21.11 6.91 6.60
CA ASN A 79 19.77 6.84 7.22
C ASN A 79 18.84 5.75 6.66
N LEU A 80 19.13 5.20 5.46
CA LEU A 80 18.21 4.30 4.77
C LEU A 80 18.86 3.00 4.27
N MET A 81 20.18 2.88 4.33
CA MET A 81 20.89 1.68 3.86
C MET A 81 21.31 0.81 5.04
N PHE A 82 20.48 -0.20 5.36
CA PHE A 82 20.77 -1.16 6.42
C PHE A 82 21.04 -2.58 5.90
N THR A 83 20.85 -2.80 4.59
CA THR A 83 20.97 -4.12 3.96
C THR A 83 22.16 -4.22 2.99
N THR A 84 22.85 -3.10 2.69
CA THR A 84 23.98 -3.04 1.77
C THR A 84 24.75 -1.74 1.99
N ASP A 85 26.02 -1.70 1.57
CA ASP A 85 26.88 -0.50 1.58
C ASP A 85 26.94 0.22 0.22
N LYS A 86 26.31 -0.36 -0.83
CA LYS A 86 26.37 0.17 -2.18
C LYS A 86 25.06 0.79 -2.62
N VAL A 87 25.02 2.10 -2.82
CA VAL A 87 23.81 2.83 -3.27
C VAL A 87 23.24 2.35 -4.61
N GLY A 88 24.05 1.69 -5.42
CA GLY A 88 23.62 1.08 -6.68
C GLY A 88 22.86 -0.23 -6.52
N ASP A 89 22.87 -0.82 -5.33
CA ASP A 89 22.18 -2.09 -5.08
C ASP A 89 20.66 -1.89 -4.99
N VAL A 90 19.93 -2.98 -5.22
CA VAL A 90 18.47 -3.01 -5.08
C VAL A 90 18.06 -3.12 -3.63
N MET A 91 16.85 -2.70 -3.31
CA MET A 91 16.26 -2.83 -1.98
C MET A 91 15.84 -4.28 -1.74
N GLN A 92 16.79 -5.10 -1.31
CA GLN A 92 16.62 -6.54 -1.10
C GLN A 92 16.41 -6.86 0.39
N ALA A 93 15.34 -7.60 0.68
CA ALA A 93 15.16 -8.21 2.01
C ALA A 93 16.12 -9.39 2.19
N HIS A 94 16.62 -9.56 3.42
CA HIS A 94 17.50 -10.68 3.76
C HIS A 94 16.75 -11.87 4.40
N MET A 95 15.43 -11.81 4.50
CA MET A 95 14.61 -12.90 5.01
C MET A 95 14.74 -14.13 4.11
N ASN A 96 15.13 -15.27 4.70
CA ASN A 96 15.21 -16.53 3.97
C ASN A 96 13.80 -17.00 3.58
N PRO A 97 13.53 -17.31 2.30
CA PRO A 97 12.21 -17.77 1.85
C PRO A 97 11.69 -19.04 2.54
N ALA A 98 12.59 -19.98 2.89
CA ALA A 98 12.20 -21.21 3.58
C ALA A 98 11.75 -20.91 5.02
N ASP A 99 12.47 -20.03 5.72
CA ASP A 99 12.10 -19.59 7.07
C ASP A 99 10.82 -18.76 7.04
N ALA A 100 10.66 -17.84 6.10
CA ALA A 100 9.44 -17.08 5.91
C ALA A 100 8.22 -17.99 5.73
N LYS A 101 8.35 -19.02 4.88
CA LYS A 101 7.28 -20.01 4.68
C LYS A 101 6.97 -20.81 5.94
N LYS A 102 7.98 -21.12 6.75
CA LYS A 102 7.81 -21.81 8.04
C LYS A 102 7.09 -20.94 9.07
N TRP A 103 7.44 -19.64 9.16
CA TRP A 103 6.89 -18.73 10.17
C TRP A 103 5.52 -18.17 9.81
N PHE A 104 5.29 -17.86 8.53
CA PHE A 104 4.08 -17.18 8.07
C PHE A 104 3.18 -18.05 7.18
N GLY A 105 3.62 -19.26 6.82
CA GLY A 105 2.92 -20.12 5.85
C GLY A 105 3.09 -19.68 4.39
N THR A 106 3.71 -18.52 4.13
CA THR A 106 3.96 -17.96 2.80
C THR A 106 5.22 -17.11 2.79
N VAL A 107 5.76 -16.86 1.61
CA VAL A 107 6.87 -15.91 1.43
C VAL A 107 6.29 -14.50 1.24
N PRO A 108 6.79 -13.48 1.96
CA PRO A 108 6.38 -12.10 1.73
C PRO A 108 6.62 -11.69 0.27
N PRO A 109 5.62 -11.12 -0.42
CA PRO A 109 5.78 -10.72 -1.82
C PRO A 109 6.72 -9.53 -1.95
N ASP A 110 7.31 -9.38 -3.14
CA ASP A 110 8.01 -8.17 -3.56
C ASP A 110 7.02 -6.99 -3.66
N LEU A 111 7.41 -5.83 -3.15
CA LEU A 111 6.53 -4.65 -3.08
C LEU A 111 6.80 -3.61 -4.18
N THR A 112 7.76 -3.82 -5.08
CA THR A 112 8.10 -2.82 -6.11
C THR A 112 6.88 -2.38 -6.91
N LEU A 113 6.06 -3.33 -7.36
CA LEU A 113 4.92 -3.04 -8.24
C LEU A 113 3.55 -3.19 -7.57
N ILE A 114 3.51 -3.34 -6.25
CA ILE A 114 2.26 -3.64 -5.55
C ILE A 114 1.21 -2.53 -5.73
N ALA A 115 1.64 -1.25 -5.78
CA ALA A 115 0.75 -0.12 -5.99
C ALA A 115 0.09 -0.12 -7.38
N ARG A 116 0.77 -0.64 -8.40
CA ARG A 116 0.18 -0.83 -9.74
C ARG A 116 -0.74 -2.04 -9.82
N SER A 117 -0.41 -3.12 -9.12
CA SER A 117 -1.16 -4.37 -9.22
C SER A 117 -2.43 -4.37 -8.35
N ARG A 118 -2.40 -3.72 -7.19
CA ARG A 118 -3.52 -3.70 -6.24
C ARG A 118 -4.22 -2.35 -6.15
N GLY A 119 -3.54 -1.26 -6.52
CA GLY A 119 -4.01 0.10 -6.37
C GLY A 119 -3.64 0.74 -5.03
N ASN A 120 -3.56 2.08 -5.03
CA ASN A 120 -3.15 2.86 -3.87
C ASN A 120 -4.18 2.77 -2.72
N ASP A 121 -5.46 2.85 -3.05
CA ASP A 121 -6.56 2.79 -2.08
C ASP A 121 -6.58 1.44 -1.35
N TYR A 122 -6.28 0.34 -2.07
CA TYR A 122 -6.11 -0.98 -1.45
C TYR A 122 -4.97 -0.99 -0.42
N ILE A 123 -3.79 -0.46 -0.78
CA ILE A 123 -2.63 -0.46 0.12
C ILE A 123 -2.94 0.38 1.36
N TYR A 124 -3.48 1.58 1.17
CA TYR A 124 -3.85 2.47 2.25
C TYR A 124 -4.86 1.84 3.21
N ALA A 125 -5.92 1.21 2.67
CA ALA A 125 -6.90 0.50 3.45
C ALA A 125 -6.32 -0.74 4.17
N TYR A 126 -5.43 -1.49 3.48
CA TYR A 126 -4.75 -2.66 4.03
C TYR A 126 -3.90 -2.30 5.26
N LEU A 127 -3.08 -1.25 5.17
CA LEU A 127 -2.22 -0.78 6.27
C LEU A 127 -3.03 -0.36 7.51
N ARG A 128 -4.30 0.03 7.33
CA ARG A 128 -5.20 0.50 8.40
C ARG A 128 -6.17 -0.57 8.89
N GLY A 129 -6.28 -1.68 8.16
CA GLY A 129 -7.30 -2.70 8.37
C GLY A 129 -6.90 -3.86 9.29
N PHE A 130 -5.74 -3.80 9.95
CA PHE A 130 -5.31 -4.88 10.85
C PHE A 130 -6.09 -4.89 12.16
N TYR A 131 -6.40 -6.10 12.64
CA TYR A 131 -7.02 -6.32 13.93
C TYR A 131 -6.52 -7.61 14.57
N LYS A 132 -6.59 -7.68 15.89
CA LYS A 132 -6.21 -8.85 16.69
C LYS A 132 -7.18 -10.00 16.45
N ASP A 133 -6.65 -11.15 16.08
CA ASP A 133 -7.40 -12.37 15.84
C ASP A 133 -6.61 -13.57 16.37
N PRO A 134 -6.92 -14.05 17.60
CA PRO A 134 -6.17 -15.13 18.22
C PRO A 134 -6.35 -16.49 17.50
N THR A 135 -7.27 -16.59 16.56
CA THR A 135 -7.44 -17.82 15.74
C THR A 135 -6.40 -17.93 14.64
N ARG A 136 -5.64 -16.87 14.37
CA ARG A 136 -4.61 -16.83 13.34
C ARG A 136 -3.23 -17.15 13.93
N PRO A 137 -2.35 -17.84 13.20
CA PRO A 137 -1.01 -18.19 13.67
C PRO A 137 -0.17 -16.96 14.09
N THR A 138 -0.35 -15.83 13.40
CA THR A 138 0.35 -14.58 13.72
C THR A 138 -0.35 -13.74 14.79
N GLY A 139 -1.55 -14.15 15.25
CA GLY A 139 -2.38 -13.36 16.16
C GLY A 139 -3.12 -12.18 15.51
N TRP A 140 -3.01 -12.02 14.18
CA TRP A 140 -3.53 -10.87 13.44
C TRP A 140 -4.33 -11.30 12.22
N ASN A 141 -5.32 -10.48 11.85
CA ASN A 141 -6.09 -10.59 10.62
C ASN A 141 -6.28 -9.19 10.00
N ASN A 142 -6.89 -9.13 8.82
CA ASN A 142 -7.06 -7.87 8.11
C ASN A 142 -8.44 -7.78 7.44
N THR A 143 -9.07 -6.61 7.50
CA THR A 143 -10.40 -6.36 6.92
C THR A 143 -10.39 -6.35 5.39
N VAL A 144 -9.26 -5.95 4.79
CA VAL A 144 -9.07 -5.85 3.33
C VAL A 144 -8.69 -7.21 2.74
N LEU A 145 -7.80 -7.93 3.41
CA LEU A 145 -7.36 -9.27 3.02
C LEU A 145 -7.62 -10.25 4.18
N PRO A 146 -8.81 -10.86 4.24
CA PRO A 146 -9.12 -11.87 5.25
C PRO A 146 -8.12 -13.02 5.22
N ASN A 147 -7.75 -13.49 6.40
CA ASN A 147 -6.74 -14.52 6.61
C ASN A 147 -5.31 -14.11 6.21
N ALA A 148 -5.00 -12.80 6.31
CA ALA A 148 -3.66 -12.30 6.06
C ALA A 148 -2.62 -13.07 6.90
N ALA A 149 -1.56 -13.52 6.24
CA ALA A 149 -0.42 -14.16 6.92
C ALA A 149 0.54 -13.13 7.54
N MET A 150 0.54 -11.89 7.02
CA MET A 150 1.34 -10.78 7.52
C MET A 150 0.86 -10.37 8.92
N PRO A 151 1.75 -10.28 9.92
CA PRO A 151 1.41 -9.68 11.22
C PRO A 151 1.25 -8.16 11.10
N HIS A 152 0.63 -7.54 12.12
CA HIS A 152 0.51 -6.10 12.18
C HIS A 152 1.81 -5.42 12.59
N VAL A 153 2.71 -5.19 11.62
CA VAL A 153 4.04 -4.61 11.87
C VAL A 153 4.02 -3.14 12.33
N LEU A 154 2.89 -2.44 12.11
CA LEU A 154 2.69 -1.04 12.50
C LEU A 154 1.81 -0.89 13.76
N ALA A 155 1.64 -1.97 14.55
CA ALA A 155 0.81 -1.94 15.75
C ALA A 155 1.29 -0.92 16.79
N ALA A 156 2.61 -0.70 16.89
CA ALA A 156 3.19 0.29 17.79
C ALA A 156 2.78 1.73 17.43
N GLU A 157 2.60 2.01 16.15
CA GLU A 157 2.22 3.32 15.61
C GLU A 157 0.71 3.51 15.63
N GLN A 158 -0.05 2.49 15.19
CA GLN A 158 -1.51 2.56 15.06
C GLN A 158 -2.26 2.29 16.37
N GLY A 159 -1.77 1.36 17.18
CA GLY A 159 -2.54 0.77 18.26
C GLY A 159 -3.22 -0.54 17.84
N ILE A 160 -4.09 -1.04 18.69
CA ILE A 160 -4.69 -2.37 18.56
C ILE A 160 -6.20 -2.25 18.39
N GLN A 161 -6.70 -2.83 17.31
CA GLN A 161 -8.12 -3.11 17.10
C GLN A 161 -8.39 -4.59 17.41
N ALA A 162 -9.57 -4.90 17.92
CA ALA A 162 -10.06 -6.26 18.09
C ALA A 162 -11.52 -6.39 17.67
N VAL A 163 -11.96 -7.61 17.47
CA VAL A 163 -13.35 -7.92 17.19
C VAL A 163 -14.21 -7.62 18.42
N LYS A 164 -15.26 -6.86 18.25
CA LYS A 164 -16.25 -6.59 19.29
C LYS A 164 -17.04 -7.85 19.60
N LEU A 165 -17.13 -8.18 20.86
CA LEU A 165 -17.88 -9.35 21.33
C LEU A 165 -19.20 -8.92 21.93
N ASP A 166 -20.24 -9.74 21.75
CA ASP A 166 -21.53 -9.58 22.43
C ASP A 166 -21.47 -10.07 23.90
N ALA A 167 -22.58 -9.96 24.60
CA ALA A 167 -22.68 -10.40 26.01
C ALA A 167 -22.46 -11.92 26.20
N LYS A 168 -22.49 -12.71 25.12
CA LYS A 168 -22.24 -14.16 25.14
C LYS A 168 -20.81 -14.50 24.65
N GLY A 169 -19.97 -13.48 24.40
CA GLY A 169 -18.61 -13.64 23.88
C GLY A 169 -18.53 -14.02 22.40
N GLN A 170 -19.62 -13.83 21.62
CA GLN A 170 -19.63 -14.10 20.19
C GLN A 170 -19.24 -12.85 19.40
N PRO A 171 -18.53 -13.00 18.26
CA PRO A 171 -18.18 -11.89 17.38
C PRO A 171 -19.41 -11.13 16.89
N VAL A 172 -19.44 -9.82 17.12
CA VAL A 172 -20.44 -8.95 16.51
C VAL A 172 -20.06 -8.71 15.06
N MET A 173 -21.02 -8.97 14.16
CA MET A 173 -20.83 -8.76 12.73
C MET A 173 -21.63 -7.53 12.27
N LYS A 174 -21.06 -6.78 11.32
CA LYS A 174 -21.74 -5.69 10.63
C LYS A 174 -21.68 -5.87 9.11
N LYS A 175 -22.58 -5.23 8.38
CA LYS A 175 -22.49 -5.16 6.92
C LYS A 175 -21.56 -4.02 6.54
N ASP A 176 -20.63 -4.30 5.63
CA ASP A 176 -19.82 -3.26 4.98
C ASP A 176 -20.66 -2.49 3.94
N ALA A 177 -20.04 -1.54 3.24
CA ALA A 177 -20.68 -0.72 2.20
C ALA A 177 -21.26 -1.56 1.03
N HIS A 178 -20.86 -2.84 0.91
CA HIS A 178 -21.31 -3.76 -0.12
C HIS A 178 -22.31 -4.81 0.40
N GLY A 179 -22.75 -4.68 1.66
CA GLY A 179 -23.64 -5.62 2.29
C GLY A 179 -23.00 -6.94 2.73
N LYS A 180 -21.65 -7.08 2.61
CA LYS A 180 -20.92 -8.25 3.08
C LYS A 180 -20.77 -8.18 4.61
N LEU A 181 -21.01 -9.31 5.27
CA LEU A 181 -20.78 -9.43 6.71
C LEU A 181 -19.26 -9.40 7.00
N VAL A 182 -18.86 -8.46 7.82
CA VAL A 182 -17.50 -8.28 8.33
C VAL A 182 -17.53 -8.13 9.86
N PRO A 183 -16.44 -8.45 10.57
CA PRO A 183 -16.38 -8.23 12.01
C PRO A 183 -16.58 -6.75 12.34
N ASP A 184 -17.38 -6.45 13.37
CA ASP A 184 -17.39 -5.11 13.97
C ASP A 184 -16.17 -4.97 14.86
N LEU A 185 -15.37 -3.93 14.65
CA LEU A 185 -14.10 -3.73 15.35
C LEU A 185 -14.23 -2.61 16.39
N GLN A 186 -13.49 -2.74 17.46
CA GLN A 186 -13.29 -1.71 18.47
C GLN A 186 -11.80 -1.53 18.77
N TRP A 187 -11.41 -0.33 19.18
CA TRP A 187 -10.06 -0.06 19.60
C TRP A 187 -9.84 -0.53 21.04
N GLU A 188 -8.82 -1.38 21.25
CA GLU A 188 -8.39 -1.81 22.58
C GLU A 188 -7.34 -0.86 23.16
N SER A 189 -6.42 -0.38 22.32
CA SER A 189 -5.38 0.56 22.74
C SER A 189 -4.98 1.50 21.62
N ALA A 190 -4.53 2.70 22.01
CA ALA A 190 -3.87 3.62 21.10
C ALA A 190 -2.39 3.28 20.93
N GLY A 191 -1.82 3.64 19.77
CA GLY A 191 -0.40 3.56 19.47
C GLY A 191 0.29 4.92 19.60
N LYS A 192 1.53 5.03 19.11
CA LYS A 192 2.31 6.28 19.18
C LYS A 192 1.70 7.43 18.37
N LEU A 193 1.01 7.11 17.25
CA LEU A 193 0.42 8.07 16.33
C LEU A 193 -1.11 8.17 16.46
N THR A 194 -1.67 7.62 17.55
CA THR A 194 -3.11 7.62 17.81
C THR A 194 -3.36 7.88 19.27
N ARG A 195 -4.60 8.31 19.61
CA ARG A 195 -5.00 8.57 21.01
C ARG A 195 -6.51 8.50 21.18
N PHE A 196 -6.97 8.30 22.39
CA PHE A 196 -8.36 8.55 22.74
C PHE A 196 -8.51 10.01 23.21
N SER A 197 -9.56 10.68 22.74
CA SER A 197 -9.96 12.00 23.23
C SER A 197 -10.63 11.89 24.60
N LYS A 198 -10.88 13.03 25.28
CA LYS A 198 -11.51 13.05 26.60
C LYS A 198 -12.92 12.46 26.62
N ASP A 199 -13.63 12.50 25.49
CA ASP A 199 -14.95 11.90 25.27
C ASP A 199 -14.88 10.45 24.74
N GLY A 200 -13.70 9.81 24.76
CA GLY A 200 -13.50 8.42 24.38
C GLY A 200 -13.43 8.16 22.87
N LYS A 201 -13.45 9.21 22.04
CA LYS A 201 -13.32 9.06 20.59
C LYS A 201 -11.88 8.75 20.19
N PHE A 202 -11.68 7.75 19.34
CA PHE A 202 -10.36 7.42 18.79
C PHE A 202 -9.94 8.42 17.71
N ILE A 203 -8.71 8.94 17.83
CA ILE A 203 -8.11 9.91 16.91
C ILE A 203 -6.91 9.24 16.23
N GLU A 204 -6.94 9.13 14.91
CA GLU A 204 -5.95 8.44 14.09
C GLU A 204 -5.36 9.31 12.96
N THR A 205 -5.54 10.62 13.03
CA THR A 205 -5.14 11.53 11.95
C THR A 205 -3.64 11.42 11.62
N ASP A 206 -2.78 11.32 12.65
CA ASP A 206 -1.35 11.24 12.45
C ASP A 206 -0.94 9.89 11.86
N TYR A 207 -1.58 8.79 12.28
CA TYR A 207 -1.39 7.48 11.66
C TYR A 207 -1.91 7.44 10.21
N ASN A 208 -3.01 8.10 9.92
CA ASN A 208 -3.53 8.20 8.55
C ASN A 208 -2.53 8.92 7.63
N ASN A 209 -1.88 9.98 8.11
CA ASN A 209 -0.82 10.66 7.38
C ASN A 209 0.40 9.76 7.19
N TYR A 210 0.79 9.01 8.21
CA TYR A 210 1.88 8.05 8.17
C TYR A 210 1.63 6.94 7.12
N ALA A 211 0.44 6.33 7.12
CA ALA A 211 0.05 5.33 6.14
C ALA A 211 -0.06 5.90 4.72
N ARG A 212 -0.51 7.16 4.58
CA ARG A 212 -0.54 7.87 3.30
C ARG A 212 0.87 8.11 2.74
N ASP A 213 1.81 8.58 3.55
CA ASP A 213 3.19 8.83 3.14
C ASP A 213 3.87 7.52 2.67
N LEU A 214 3.67 6.42 3.40
CA LEU A 214 4.13 5.10 2.97
C LEU A 214 3.49 4.69 1.64
N THR A 215 2.18 4.86 1.49
CA THR A 215 1.47 4.53 0.24
C THR A 215 1.96 5.39 -0.92
N ASN A 216 2.24 6.68 -0.69
CA ASN A 216 2.79 7.59 -1.70
C ASN A 216 4.18 7.14 -2.19
N PHE A 217 5.04 6.72 -1.27
CA PHE A 217 6.33 6.15 -1.63
C PHE A 217 6.20 4.82 -2.40
N MET A 218 5.27 3.94 -2.00
CA MET A 218 5.02 2.69 -2.74
C MET A 218 4.46 2.96 -4.14
N ALA A 219 3.63 3.99 -4.31
CA ALA A 219 3.17 4.44 -5.61
C ALA A 219 4.33 4.98 -6.49
N TYR A 220 5.25 5.75 -5.88
CA TYR A 220 6.47 6.20 -6.56
C TYR A 220 7.35 5.02 -6.98
N MET A 221 7.61 4.04 -6.10
CA MET A 221 8.40 2.84 -6.45
C MET A 221 7.81 2.11 -7.65
N ALA A 222 6.49 2.02 -7.73
CA ALA A 222 5.80 1.32 -8.81
C ALA A 222 5.84 2.06 -10.15
N GLU A 223 6.01 3.39 -10.15
CA GLU A 223 6.15 4.20 -11.36
C GLU A 223 6.96 5.49 -11.08
N PRO A 224 8.30 5.41 -10.95
CA PRO A 224 9.14 6.59 -10.66
C PRO A 224 9.06 7.68 -11.73
N ALA A 225 8.78 7.33 -12.98
CA ALA A 225 8.65 8.25 -14.10
C ALA A 225 7.24 8.85 -14.27
N GLN A 226 6.31 8.61 -13.35
CA GLN A 226 4.90 9.00 -13.50
C GLN A 226 4.72 10.51 -13.80
N VAL A 227 5.41 11.36 -13.05
CA VAL A 227 5.31 12.82 -13.22
C VAL A 227 5.81 13.24 -14.59
N GLN A 228 6.99 12.77 -14.99
CA GLN A 228 7.60 13.08 -16.29
C GLN A 228 6.74 12.54 -17.44
N ARG A 229 6.26 11.30 -17.34
CA ARG A 229 5.39 10.69 -18.35
C ARG A 229 4.11 11.49 -18.57
N LYS A 230 3.46 11.93 -17.48
CA LYS A 230 2.25 12.77 -17.59
C LYS A 230 2.55 14.12 -18.22
N GLN A 231 3.65 14.78 -17.85
CA GLN A 231 4.04 16.07 -18.45
C GLN A 231 4.31 15.93 -19.94
N ILE A 232 5.10 14.95 -20.37
CA ILE A 232 5.36 14.68 -21.79
C ILE A 232 4.04 14.36 -22.52
N GLY A 233 3.15 13.57 -21.91
CA GLY A 233 1.86 13.23 -22.49
C GLY A 233 0.98 14.47 -22.72
N TYR A 234 0.91 15.41 -21.78
CA TYR A 234 0.18 16.66 -21.94
C TYR A 234 0.76 17.52 -23.09
N ILE A 235 2.09 17.64 -23.16
CA ILE A 235 2.75 18.38 -24.25
C ILE A 235 2.42 17.72 -25.58
N ALA A 236 2.57 16.38 -25.70
CA ALA A 236 2.31 15.68 -26.95
C ALA A 236 0.85 15.86 -27.44
N VAL A 237 -0.12 15.76 -26.51
CA VAL A 237 -1.55 15.93 -26.86
C VAL A 237 -1.90 17.39 -27.18
N SER A 238 -1.21 18.38 -26.58
CA SER A 238 -1.47 19.78 -26.86
C SER A 238 -0.90 20.26 -28.20
N TYR A 239 -0.01 19.46 -28.85
CA TYR A 239 0.55 19.76 -30.18
C TYR A 239 -0.21 19.09 -31.34
N THR A 240 -1.19 18.23 -31.04
CA THR A 240 -2.06 17.58 -32.03
C THR A 240 -3.43 18.21 -32.07
#